data_a36eec2631ed0f64de02ae1f0d2704cd
#
_entry.id   a36eec2631ed0f64de02ae1f0d2704cd
#
_cell.length_a   1.000
_cell.length_b   1.000
_cell.length_c   1.000
_cell.angle_alpha   90.00
_cell.angle_beta   90.00
_cell.angle_gamma   90.00
#
_symmetry.space_group_name_H-M   'P 1'
#
loop_
_entity.id
_entity.type
_entity.pdbx_description
1 polymer ?
#
loop_
_entity_poly.entity_id
_entity_poly.type
_entity_poly.pdbx_seq_one_letter_code
_entity_poly.pdbx_strand_id
1 'polypeptide(L)'
;MTLRNKTQKFTAKMVGPALVGALVLANVCAPRALAQGGHAHAATADQTPPTQEQLNQANALVKIVKDATARFQNVKQAIAEGYALQFGCVSGDGSGAMGLHYVNGALVGSGIIDATRPQIVIYEAQPDGSLKLTGADFLVFANAWSVNHSDPPQLMGQLFHLFDAPNRFGLPAFYTLHVWAWKDNPNGAFVNWHPNVSCASYGAQNQ
;
A
#
# COMPACT_ATOMS: atom_id res chain seq x y z
N MET A 1 49.06 -28.34 -5.64
CA MET A 1 48.82 -28.18 -7.08
C MET A 1 48.44 -26.72 -7.31
N THR A 2 49.42 -25.96 -7.79
CA THR A 2 49.47 -24.48 -7.79
C THR A 2 48.99 -23.99 -9.14
N LEU A 3 47.96 -23.13 -9.19
CA LEU A 3 47.56 -22.46 -10.44
C LEU A 3 47.81 -20.96 -10.35
N ARG A 4 48.64 -20.53 -11.28
CA ARG A 4 49.21 -19.20 -11.47
C ARG A 4 48.17 -18.19 -11.96
N ASN A 5 48.19 -17.02 -11.34
CA ASN A 5 47.58 -15.77 -11.80
C ASN A 5 48.33 -15.21 -13.01
N LYS A 6 47.64 -14.88 -14.09
CA LYS A 6 48.21 -14.12 -15.23
C LYS A 6 47.56 -12.72 -15.25
N THR A 7 48.33 -11.76 -14.84
CA THR A 7 48.09 -10.32 -15.02
C THR A 7 48.43 -9.92 -16.45
N GLN A 8 47.46 -9.38 -17.19
CA GLN A 8 47.71 -8.74 -18.48
C GLN A 8 47.75 -7.23 -18.32
N LYS A 9 48.91 -6.64 -18.57
CA LYS A 9 49.16 -5.20 -18.66
C LYS A 9 48.80 -4.72 -20.06
N PHE A 10 47.92 -3.74 -20.20
CA PHE A 10 47.75 -3.00 -21.44
C PHE A 10 48.46 -1.65 -21.32
N THR A 11 49.44 -1.45 -22.22
CA THR A 11 50.23 -0.24 -22.38
C THR A 11 49.47 0.77 -23.25
N ALA A 12 49.41 2.02 -22.77
CA ALA A 12 48.89 3.16 -23.51
C ALA A 12 49.94 3.64 -24.53
N LYS A 13 49.52 3.90 -25.77
CA LYS A 13 50.30 4.65 -26.77
C LYS A 13 49.68 6.03 -26.92
N MET A 14 50.48 7.04 -26.57
CA MET A 14 50.25 8.45 -26.92
C MET A 14 50.64 8.69 -28.37
N VAL A 15 49.83 9.44 -29.11
CA VAL A 15 50.25 10.21 -30.29
C VAL A 15 49.58 11.56 -30.19
N GLY A 16 50.41 12.60 -30.32
CA GLY A 16 50.14 14.02 -30.11
C GLY A 16 49.64 14.71 -31.37
N PRO A 17 49.79 16.07 -31.48
CA PRO A 17 48.69 16.99 -31.71
C PRO A 17 48.67 17.57 -33.11
N ALA A 18 47.49 18.08 -33.54
CA ALA A 18 47.46 19.19 -34.55
C ALA A 18 46.05 19.80 -34.71
N LEU A 19 46.12 21.12 -34.71
CA LEU A 19 45.40 22.11 -35.52
C LEU A 19 44.05 22.67 -35.06
N VAL A 20 44.22 23.89 -34.71
CA VAL A 20 43.32 25.06 -34.60
C VAL A 20 42.34 25.15 -35.74
N GLY A 21 41.04 25.27 -35.41
CA GLY A 21 39.98 25.73 -36.26
C GLY A 21 38.92 26.41 -35.42
N ALA A 22 38.99 27.74 -35.32
CA ALA A 22 37.97 28.55 -34.65
C ALA A 22 36.70 28.58 -35.50
N LEU A 23 35.67 27.94 -35.07
CA LEU A 23 34.33 28.12 -35.61
C LEU A 23 33.44 28.76 -34.51
N VAL A 24 33.16 30.02 -34.68
CA VAL A 24 32.19 30.77 -33.89
C VAL A 24 30.80 30.26 -34.27
N LEU A 25 30.24 29.41 -33.43
CA LEU A 25 28.84 29.03 -33.55
C LEU A 25 28.03 29.83 -32.52
N ALA A 26 27.16 30.66 -33.05
CA ALA A 26 26.18 31.44 -32.31
C ALA A 26 25.35 30.49 -31.43
N ASN A 27 25.42 30.68 -30.13
CA ASN A 27 24.53 30.05 -29.17
C ASN A 27 23.13 30.64 -29.34
N VAL A 28 22.30 29.96 -30.10
CA VAL A 28 20.84 30.14 -30.02
C VAL A 28 20.39 29.43 -28.75
N CYS A 29 20.19 30.22 -27.71
CA CYS A 29 19.57 29.76 -26.47
C CYS A 29 18.09 29.44 -26.76
N ALA A 30 17.80 28.21 -27.16
CA ALA A 30 16.42 27.72 -27.13
C ALA A 30 16.04 27.46 -25.69
N PRO A 31 14.91 28.01 -25.18
CA PRO A 31 14.45 27.67 -23.85
C PRO A 31 14.05 26.19 -23.85
N ARG A 32 14.77 25.37 -23.04
CA ARG A 32 14.33 24.02 -22.69
C ARG A 32 13.03 24.17 -21.92
N ALA A 33 11.92 23.90 -22.59
CA ALA A 33 10.69 23.59 -21.89
C ALA A 33 10.93 22.34 -21.05
N LEU A 34 11.09 22.52 -19.75
CA LEU A 34 10.98 21.45 -18.77
C LEU A 34 9.54 20.98 -18.84
N ALA A 35 9.29 19.89 -19.53
CA ALA A 35 8.05 19.14 -19.37
C ALA A 35 8.03 18.61 -17.93
N GLN A 36 7.50 19.41 -17.03
CA GLN A 36 7.04 18.94 -15.75
C GLN A 36 5.83 18.07 -16.03
N GLY A 37 6.07 16.76 -16.12
CA GLY A 37 5.04 15.74 -16.01
C GLY A 37 4.51 15.68 -14.59
N GLY A 38 3.98 16.79 -14.10
CA GLY A 38 3.09 16.81 -12.97
C GLY A 38 1.76 16.26 -13.46
N HIS A 39 1.41 15.06 -13.10
CA HIS A 39 0.02 14.65 -13.09
C HIS A 39 -0.68 15.50 -12.02
N ALA A 40 -1.02 16.73 -12.37
CA ALA A 40 -2.04 17.48 -11.67
C ALA A 40 -3.32 16.66 -11.88
N HIS A 41 -3.66 15.83 -10.92
CA HIS A 41 -5.04 15.39 -10.78
C HIS A 41 -5.83 16.68 -10.65
N ALA A 42 -6.55 17.04 -11.69
CA ALA A 42 -7.48 18.13 -11.65
C ALA A 42 -8.46 17.82 -10.52
N ALA A 43 -8.29 18.48 -9.40
CA ALA A 43 -9.24 18.48 -8.30
C ALA A 43 -10.43 19.36 -8.71
N THR A 44 -11.23 18.85 -9.65
CA THR A 44 -12.55 19.34 -9.99
C THR A 44 -13.38 18.16 -10.49
N ALA A 45 -13.41 17.08 -9.71
CA ALA A 45 -14.61 16.29 -9.68
C ALA A 45 -15.58 17.09 -8.82
N ASP A 46 -16.69 17.49 -9.37
CA ASP A 46 -17.89 17.92 -8.68
C ASP A 46 -18.31 16.76 -7.77
N GLN A 47 -17.69 16.68 -6.57
CA GLN A 47 -17.99 15.64 -5.61
C GLN A 47 -19.29 16.04 -4.96
N THR A 48 -20.38 15.61 -5.56
CA THR A 48 -21.69 15.65 -4.90
C THR A 48 -21.51 15.06 -3.51
N PRO A 49 -21.84 15.79 -2.43
CA PRO A 49 -21.76 15.25 -1.09
C PRO A 49 -22.50 13.92 -0.98
N PRO A 50 -22.01 12.96 -0.18
CA PRO A 50 -22.69 11.68 -0.03
C PRO A 50 -24.11 11.88 0.48
N THR A 51 -25.03 11.11 -0.05
CA THR A 51 -26.41 11.10 0.42
C THR A 51 -26.53 10.54 1.83
N GLN A 52 -27.63 10.84 2.53
CA GLN A 52 -27.85 10.28 3.87
C GLN A 52 -27.87 8.74 3.85
N GLU A 53 -28.40 8.13 2.79
CA GLU A 53 -28.39 6.68 2.61
C GLU A 53 -26.96 6.13 2.51
N GLN A 54 -26.09 6.75 1.71
CA GLN A 54 -24.68 6.37 1.61
C GLN A 54 -23.96 6.52 2.94
N LEU A 55 -24.22 7.57 3.70
CA LEU A 55 -23.67 7.74 5.05
C LEU A 55 -24.15 6.66 6.01
N ASN A 56 -25.43 6.29 5.94
CA ASN A 56 -26.01 5.23 6.78
C ASN A 56 -25.37 3.87 6.45
N GLN A 57 -25.19 3.55 5.17
CA GLN A 57 -24.52 2.32 4.73
C GLN A 57 -23.05 2.27 5.19
N ALA A 58 -22.33 3.37 5.04
CA ALA A 58 -20.94 3.51 5.50
C ALA A 58 -20.81 3.27 7.01
N ASN A 59 -21.66 3.94 7.81
CA ASN A 59 -21.67 3.78 9.26
C ASN A 59 -22.08 2.36 9.69
N ALA A 60 -23.03 1.75 8.99
CA ALA A 60 -23.43 0.37 9.24
C ALA A 60 -22.28 -0.61 8.95
N LEU A 61 -21.51 -0.41 7.88
CA LEU A 61 -20.34 -1.23 7.59
C LEU A 61 -19.29 -1.14 8.69
N VAL A 62 -18.93 0.09 9.12
CA VAL A 62 -17.99 0.29 10.24
C VAL A 62 -18.48 -0.44 11.49
N LYS A 63 -19.75 -0.34 11.82
CA LYS A 63 -20.33 -1.04 12.98
C LYS A 63 -20.27 -2.56 12.84
N ILE A 64 -20.63 -3.12 11.70
CA ILE A 64 -20.57 -4.56 11.45
C ILE A 64 -19.13 -5.07 11.59
N VAL A 65 -18.16 -4.40 10.98
CA VAL A 65 -16.76 -4.76 11.09
C VAL A 65 -16.26 -4.67 12.53
N LYS A 66 -16.64 -3.61 13.25
CA LYS A 66 -16.32 -3.44 14.67
C LYS A 66 -16.85 -4.59 15.51
N ASP A 67 -18.13 -4.91 15.38
CA ASP A 67 -18.77 -6.00 16.14
C ASP A 67 -18.14 -7.36 15.80
N ALA A 68 -17.91 -7.64 14.52
CA ALA A 68 -17.32 -8.89 14.04
C ALA A 68 -15.88 -9.11 14.49
N THR A 69 -15.12 -8.03 14.65
CA THR A 69 -13.68 -8.08 15.03
C THR A 69 -13.43 -7.81 16.52
N ALA A 70 -14.47 -7.59 17.33
CA ALA A 70 -14.31 -7.25 18.75
C ALA A 70 -13.47 -8.29 19.54
N ARG A 71 -13.60 -9.58 19.21
CA ARG A 71 -12.82 -10.66 19.80
C ARG A 71 -11.32 -10.58 19.48
N PHE A 72 -10.97 -9.90 18.41
CA PHE A 72 -9.59 -9.73 17.95
C PHE A 72 -8.85 -8.55 18.62
N GLN A 73 -9.45 -7.85 19.59
CA GLN A 73 -8.71 -6.94 20.47
C GLN A 73 -7.58 -7.69 21.18
N ASN A 74 -7.73 -8.98 21.40
CA ASN A 74 -6.64 -9.87 21.74
C ASN A 74 -6.08 -10.53 20.47
N VAL A 75 -4.90 -10.14 20.04
CA VAL A 75 -4.24 -10.68 18.84
C VAL A 75 -4.09 -12.20 18.85
N LYS A 76 -3.96 -12.82 20.05
CA LYS A 76 -3.88 -14.30 20.17
C LYS A 76 -5.15 -14.97 19.65
N GLN A 77 -6.32 -14.31 19.80
CA GLN A 77 -7.56 -14.83 19.25
C GLN A 77 -7.55 -14.79 17.70
N ALA A 78 -7.04 -13.73 17.10
CA ALA A 78 -6.88 -13.67 15.65
C ALA A 78 -5.94 -14.77 15.15
N ILE A 79 -4.80 -14.98 15.84
CA ILE A 79 -3.84 -16.04 15.49
C ILE A 79 -4.50 -17.43 15.61
N ALA A 80 -5.28 -17.67 16.67
CA ALA A 80 -5.99 -18.92 16.86
C ALA A 80 -7.05 -19.20 15.78
N GLU A 81 -7.59 -18.13 15.15
CA GLU A 81 -8.53 -18.21 14.03
C GLU A 81 -7.84 -18.21 12.65
N GLY A 82 -6.52 -18.37 12.58
CA GLY A 82 -5.77 -18.54 11.33
C GLY A 82 -5.25 -17.25 10.70
N TYR A 83 -5.27 -16.13 11.42
CA TYR A 83 -4.63 -14.90 10.98
C TYR A 83 -3.14 -14.91 11.32
N ALA A 84 -2.29 -14.52 10.39
CA ALA A 84 -0.84 -14.43 10.58
C ALA A 84 -0.30 -13.11 10.05
N LEU A 85 0.70 -12.54 10.74
CA LEU A 85 1.35 -11.31 10.31
C LEU A 85 2.00 -11.49 8.94
N GLN A 86 1.70 -10.58 8.01
CA GLN A 86 2.30 -10.49 6.68
C GLN A 86 2.85 -9.09 6.46
N PHE A 87 3.95 -8.98 5.72
CA PHE A 87 4.58 -7.73 5.26
C PHE A 87 5.10 -6.79 6.38
N GLY A 88 5.12 -7.25 7.64
CA GLY A 88 5.52 -6.41 8.77
C GLY A 88 4.59 -5.22 8.99
N CYS A 89 5.15 -4.08 9.42
CA CYS A 89 4.37 -2.85 9.57
C CYS A 89 4.41 -2.02 8.28
N VAL A 90 3.26 -1.74 7.72
CA VAL A 90 3.12 -1.01 6.45
C VAL A 90 2.99 0.48 6.71
N SER A 91 3.99 1.25 6.27
CA SER A 91 4.01 2.72 6.35
C SER A 91 4.06 3.37 4.98
N GLY A 92 3.60 4.61 4.88
CA GLY A 92 3.67 5.46 3.70
C GLY A 92 4.48 6.72 3.96
N ASP A 93 5.22 7.20 2.95
CA ASP A 93 6.04 8.40 3.06
C ASP A 93 5.14 9.63 3.26
N GLY A 94 5.20 10.22 4.46
CA GLY A 94 4.41 11.41 4.80
C GLY A 94 2.90 11.18 5.01
N SER A 95 2.40 9.94 4.84
CA SER A 95 0.96 9.63 4.92
C SER A 95 0.57 8.90 6.22
N GLY A 96 1.53 8.66 7.12
CA GLY A 96 1.33 7.82 8.30
C GLY A 96 1.51 6.33 7.97
N ALA A 97 0.68 5.47 8.54
CA ALA A 97 0.79 4.03 8.32
C ALA A 97 -0.57 3.36 8.16
N MET A 98 -0.56 2.17 7.57
CA MET A 98 -1.67 1.22 7.65
C MET A 98 -1.56 0.37 8.93
N GLY A 99 -0.34 0.01 9.34
CA GLY A 99 -0.07 -0.83 10.50
C GLY A 99 0.30 -2.26 10.14
N LEU A 100 0.09 -3.16 11.10
CA LEU A 100 0.43 -4.58 11.03
C LEU A 100 -0.76 -5.39 10.48
N HIS A 101 -0.58 -6.03 9.33
CA HIS A 101 -1.62 -6.81 8.67
C HIS A 101 -1.55 -8.27 9.08
N TYR A 102 -2.50 -8.72 9.87
CA TYR A 102 -2.70 -10.13 10.17
C TYR A 102 -3.70 -10.71 9.16
N VAL A 103 -3.21 -11.54 8.26
CA VAL A 103 -3.93 -12.04 7.08
C VAL A 103 -4.41 -13.48 7.34
N ASN A 104 -5.68 -13.76 7.07
CA ASN A 104 -6.20 -15.11 7.00
C ASN A 104 -6.17 -15.61 5.55
N GLY A 105 -5.17 -16.41 5.21
CA GLY A 105 -4.95 -16.89 3.84
C GLY A 105 -6.10 -17.76 3.32
N ALA A 106 -6.81 -18.47 4.18
CA ALA A 106 -7.97 -19.28 3.76
C ALA A 106 -9.14 -18.39 3.33
N LEU A 107 -9.36 -17.26 4.03
CA LEU A 107 -10.38 -16.28 3.65
C LEU A 107 -10.00 -15.56 2.35
N VAL A 108 -8.74 -15.18 2.18
CA VAL A 108 -8.24 -14.60 0.91
C VAL A 108 -8.45 -15.59 -0.24
N GLY A 109 -8.06 -16.85 -0.04
CA GLY A 109 -8.19 -17.91 -1.06
C GLY A 109 -9.63 -18.26 -1.41
N SER A 110 -10.60 -17.96 -0.54
CA SER A 110 -12.02 -18.21 -0.83
C SER A 110 -12.60 -17.24 -1.88
N GLY A 111 -12.02 -16.04 -2.02
CA GLY A 111 -12.53 -14.98 -2.89
C GLY A 111 -13.88 -14.41 -2.48
N ILE A 112 -14.38 -14.74 -1.28
CA ILE A 112 -15.69 -14.30 -0.77
C ILE A 112 -15.52 -13.02 0.04
N ILE A 113 -16.32 -12.00 -0.26
CA ILE A 113 -16.40 -10.75 0.52
C ILE A 113 -17.61 -10.85 1.45
N ASP A 114 -17.35 -10.78 2.77
CA ASP A 114 -18.35 -10.82 3.82
C ASP A 114 -17.99 -9.82 4.91
N ALA A 115 -18.85 -8.83 5.16
CA ALA A 115 -18.61 -7.76 6.13
C ALA A 115 -18.30 -8.27 7.55
N THR A 116 -18.74 -9.49 7.88
CA THR A 116 -18.51 -10.11 9.20
C THR A 116 -17.23 -10.95 9.26
N ARG A 117 -16.55 -11.16 8.12
CA ARG A 117 -15.39 -12.03 8.00
C ARG A 117 -14.28 -11.38 7.16
N PRO A 118 -13.66 -10.29 7.66
CA PRO A 118 -12.58 -9.62 6.94
C PRO A 118 -11.40 -10.57 6.73
N GLN A 119 -10.76 -10.51 5.58
CA GLN A 119 -9.57 -11.27 5.26
C GLN A 119 -8.35 -10.87 6.10
N ILE A 120 -8.36 -9.63 6.60
CA ILE A 120 -7.23 -9.03 7.32
C ILE A 120 -7.76 -8.28 8.54
N VAL A 121 -7.07 -8.42 9.67
CA VAL A 121 -7.24 -7.56 10.85
C VAL A 121 -5.96 -6.77 11.08
N ILE A 122 -6.10 -5.50 11.45
CA ILE A 122 -4.99 -4.56 11.44
C ILE A 122 -4.71 -4.04 12.83
N TYR A 123 -3.43 -4.06 13.20
CA TYR A 123 -2.96 -3.61 14.50
C TYR A 123 -1.91 -2.51 14.40
N GLU A 124 -1.85 -1.69 15.44
CA GLU A 124 -0.76 -0.76 15.70
C GLU A 124 0.07 -1.27 16.89
N ALA A 125 1.38 -1.40 16.71
CA ALA A 125 2.30 -1.73 17.79
C ALA A 125 2.39 -0.57 18.78
N GLN A 126 2.30 -0.89 20.08
CA GLN A 126 2.41 0.08 21.15
C GLN A 126 3.82 0.09 21.75
N PRO A 127 4.25 1.17 22.42
CA PRO A 127 5.58 1.24 23.04
C PRO A 127 5.85 0.16 24.09
N ASP A 128 4.80 -0.36 24.75
CA ASP A 128 4.88 -1.42 25.76
C ASP A 128 4.94 -2.84 25.16
N GLY A 129 4.99 -2.96 23.83
CA GLY A 129 5.01 -4.23 23.12
C GLY A 129 3.65 -4.84 22.85
N SER A 130 2.57 -4.24 23.33
CA SER A 130 1.21 -4.69 23.03
C SER A 130 0.80 -4.32 21.60
N LEU A 131 -0.22 -4.97 21.11
CA LEU A 131 -0.85 -4.64 19.81
C LEU A 131 -2.26 -4.13 20.04
N LYS A 132 -2.56 -2.95 19.47
CA LYS A 132 -3.88 -2.35 19.52
C LYS A 132 -4.58 -2.54 18.18
N LEU A 133 -5.74 -3.19 18.20
CA LEU A 133 -6.57 -3.34 17.00
C LEU A 133 -7.03 -1.95 16.51
N THR A 134 -6.83 -1.64 15.23
CA THR A 134 -7.19 -0.36 14.62
C THR A 134 -8.30 -0.49 13.59
N GLY A 135 -8.37 -1.64 12.91
CA GLY A 135 -9.36 -1.86 11.86
C GLY A 135 -9.25 -3.23 11.23
N ALA A 136 -9.84 -3.34 10.07
CA ALA A 136 -9.80 -4.52 9.24
C ALA A 136 -9.62 -4.13 7.77
N ASP A 137 -9.27 -5.11 6.93
CA ASP A 137 -9.18 -4.93 5.49
C ASP A 137 -9.76 -6.15 4.76
N PHE A 138 -10.48 -5.89 3.68
CA PHE A 138 -11.02 -6.90 2.79
C PHE A 138 -10.14 -6.98 1.56
N LEU A 139 -9.81 -8.19 1.12
CA LEU A 139 -8.93 -8.38 -0.03
C LEU A 139 -9.40 -9.53 -0.91
N VAL A 140 -9.45 -9.27 -2.23
CA VAL A 140 -9.64 -10.29 -3.25
C VAL A 140 -8.67 -10.05 -4.40
N PHE A 141 -8.11 -11.13 -4.96
CA PHE A 141 -7.26 -11.01 -6.15
C PHE A 141 -8.08 -10.60 -7.38
N ALA A 142 -7.59 -9.62 -8.13
CA ALA A 142 -8.33 -9.06 -9.26
C ALA A 142 -8.62 -10.09 -10.36
N ASN A 143 -7.66 -10.98 -10.65
CA ASN A 143 -7.86 -12.06 -11.63
C ASN A 143 -8.89 -13.09 -11.18
N ALA A 144 -8.96 -13.41 -9.88
CA ALA A 144 -9.96 -14.33 -9.35
C ALA A 144 -11.36 -13.70 -9.34
N TRP A 145 -11.45 -12.41 -8.99
CA TRP A 145 -12.71 -11.67 -8.98
C TRP A 145 -13.33 -11.56 -10.38
N SER A 146 -12.52 -11.18 -11.38
CA SER A 146 -12.99 -10.96 -12.75
C SER A 146 -13.46 -12.20 -13.51
N VAL A 147 -13.24 -13.40 -12.96
CA VAL A 147 -13.81 -14.64 -13.54
C VAL A 147 -15.34 -14.61 -13.55
N ASN A 148 -15.94 -14.04 -12.49
CA ASN A 148 -17.40 -14.05 -12.30
C ASN A 148 -18.02 -12.65 -12.20
N HIS A 149 -17.22 -11.58 -12.29
CA HIS A 149 -17.69 -10.21 -12.10
C HIS A 149 -17.07 -9.28 -13.15
N SER A 150 -17.89 -8.42 -13.75
CA SER A 150 -17.46 -7.37 -14.69
C SER A 150 -17.01 -6.08 -13.99
N ASP A 151 -17.56 -5.84 -12.80
CA ASP A 151 -17.37 -4.61 -12.06
C ASP A 151 -16.43 -4.82 -10.87
N PRO A 152 -15.71 -3.77 -10.41
CA PRO A 152 -14.95 -3.82 -9.19
C PRO A 152 -15.81 -4.22 -7.97
N PRO A 153 -15.24 -4.91 -6.98
CA PRO A 153 -15.98 -5.28 -5.79
C PRO A 153 -16.41 -4.03 -5.00
N GLN A 154 -17.57 -4.15 -4.37
CA GLN A 154 -18.07 -3.17 -3.41
C GLN A 154 -18.70 -3.87 -2.22
N LEU A 155 -18.68 -3.20 -1.07
CA LEU A 155 -19.29 -3.68 0.16
C LEU A 155 -20.09 -2.55 0.80
N MET A 156 -21.42 -2.68 0.87
CA MET A 156 -22.32 -1.68 1.42
C MET A 156 -22.07 -0.27 0.85
N GLY A 157 -21.95 -0.17 -0.49
CA GLY A 157 -21.72 1.08 -1.21
C GLY A 157 -20.27 1.59 -1.18
N GLN A 158 -19.36 0.91 -0.49
CA GLN A 158 -17.94 1.26 -0.51
C GLN A 158 -17.21 0.46 -1.59
N LEU A 159 -16.62 1.18 -2.58
CA LEU A 159 -15.81 0.58 -3.63
C LEU A 159 -14.44 0.17 -3.09
N PHE A 160 -13.96 -0.97 -3.56
CA PHE A 160 -12.60 -1.42 -3.29
C PHE A 160 -11.59 -0.66 -4.16
N HIS A 161 -10.42 -0.39 -3.60
CA HIS A 161 -9.29 0.19 -4.31
C HIS A 161 -8.52 -0.90 -5.04
N LEU A 162 -8.17 -0.68 -6.31
CA LEU A 162 -7.29 -1.56 -7.05
C LEU A 162 -5.82 -1.25 -6.71
N PHE A 163 -5.08 -2.26 -6.29
CA PHE A 163 -3.61 -2.27 -6.28
C PHE A 163 -3.14 -3.10 -7.45
N ASP A 164 -2.66 -2.43 -8.49
CA ASP A 164 -2.17 -3.09 -9.69
C ASP A 164 -0.81 -3.77 -9.47
N ALA A 165 -0.38 -4.63 -10.39
CA ALA A 165 0.93 -5.25 -10.38
C ALA A 165 1.86 -4.57 -11.41
N PRO A 166 3.17 -4.38 -11.09
CA PRO A 166 3.83 -4.73 -9.84
C PRO A 166 3.50 -3.76 -8.69
N ASN A 167 3.38 -4.28 -7.47
CA ASN A 167 3.13 -3.48 -6.28
C ASN A 167 4.15 -3.76 -5.18
N ARG A 168 4.20 -2.91 -4.15
CA ARG A 168 5.16 -2.99 -3.05
C ARG A 168 5.10 -4.28 -2.24
N PHE A 169 4.02 -5.02 -2.34
CA PHE A 169 3.80 -6.28 -1.62
C PHE A 169 4.26 -7.51 -2.41
N GLY A 170 4.65 -7.35 -3.68
CA GLY A 170 5.01 -8.45 -4.57
C GLY A 170 3.84 -9.38 -4.89
N LEU A 171 2.62 -8.90 -4.71
CA LEU A 171 1.39 -9.66 -4.98
C LEU A 171 0.91 -9.44 -6.43
N PRO A 172 0.14 -10.39 -6.99
CA PRO A 172 -0.71 -10.11 -8.16
C PRO A 172 -1.62 -8.92 -7.88
N ALA A 173 -2.19 -8.32 -8.93
CA ALA A 173 -3.18 -7.25 -8.76
C ALA A 173 -4.33 -7.70 -7.86
N PHE A 174 -4.75 -6.85 -6.94
CA PHE A 174 -5.80 -7.14 -5.98
C PHE A 174 -6.66 -5.91 -5.69
N TYR A 175 -7.91 -6.17 -5.32
CA TYR A 175 -8.81 -5.17 -4.76
C TYR A 175 -8.77 -5.23 -3.24
N THR A 176 -8.83 -4.07 -2.59
CA THR A 176 -8.84 -3.96 -1.13
C THR A 176 -9.77 -2.85 -0.64
N LEU A 177 -10.38 -3.06 0.53
CA LEU A 177 -11.18 -2.06 1.24
C LEU A 177 -10.78 -2.02 2.70
N HIS A 178 -10.05 -0.97 3.07
CA HIS A 178 -9.65 -0.70 4.44
C HIS A 178 -10.83 -0.13 5.24
N VAL A 179 -11.01 -0.58 6.48
CA VAL A 179 -12.07 -0.12 7.39
C VAL A 179 -11.49 0.20 8.77
N TRP A 180 -11.38 1.51 9.08
CA TRP A 180 -10.89 2.01 10.38
C TRP A 180 -12.00 1.91 11.44
N ALA A 181 -12.30 0.71 11.91
CA ALA A 181 -13.41 0.45 12.81
C ALA A 181 -13.11 0.71 14.29
N TRP A 182 -11.81 0.77 14.68
CA TRP A 182 -11.36 0.85 16.07
C TRP A 182 -10.51 2.08 16.38
N LYS A 183 -10.07 2.80 15.35
CA LYS A 183 -9.31 4.04 15.48
C LYS A 183 -9.85 5.03 14.45
N ASP A 184 -10.43 6.13 14.92
CA ASP A 184 -11.01 7.15 14.05
C ASP A 184 -9.91 7.79 13.17
N ASN A 185 -10.11 7.72 11.87
CA ASN A 185 -9.19 8.29 10.89
C ASN A 185 -9.72 9.66 10.43
N PRO A 186 -8.97 10.75 10.63
CA PRO A 186 -9.40 12.09 10.24
C PRO A 186 -9.59 12.25 8.72
N ASN A 187 -9.00 11.37 7.92
CA ASN A 187 -9.13 11.36 6.46
C ASN A 187 -10.30 10.48 5.96
N GLY A 188 -11.05 9.85 6.87
CA GLY A 188 -12.19 8.99 6.55
C GLY A 188 -11.97 7.52 6.92
N ALA A 189 -13.09 6.81 7.13
CA ALA A 189 -13.07 5.44 7.62
C ALA A 189 -12.59 4.40 6.59
N PHE A 190 -12.57 4.75 5.28
CA PHE A 190 -12.30 3.81 4.17
C PHE A 190 -11.06 4.16 3.35
N VAL A 191 -10.18 4.98 3.89
CA VAL A 191 -8.90 5.32 3.25
C VAL A 191 -7.78 4.41 3.74
N ASN A 192 -6.78 4.17 2.89
CA ASN A 192 -5.70 3.23 3.21
C ASN A 192 -4.78 3.72 4.34
N TRP A 193 -4.47 5.01 4.37
CA TRP A 193 -3.47 5.58 5.29
C TRP A 193 -4.10 6.31 6.46
N HIS A 194 -3.52 6.11 7.64
CA HIS A 194 -3.93 6.83 8.85
C HIS A 194 -2.79 7.70 9.34
N PRO A 195 -2.94 9.04 9.39
CA PRO A 195 -1.84 9.95 9.75
C PRO A 195 -1.35 9.77 11.20
N ASN A 196 -2.21 9.22 12.08
CA ASN A 196 -1.91 8.99 13.49
C ASN A 196 -1.64 7.51 13.83
N VAL A 197 -1.33 6.66 12.83
CA VAL A 197 -0.79 5.31 13.01
C VAL A 197 0.69 5.33 12.68
N SER A 198 1.50 4.63 13.47
CA SER A 198 2.96 4.63 13.35
C SER A 198 3.53 3.21 13.41
N CYS A 199 4.59 2.97 12.63
CA CYS A 199 5.38 1.76 12.69
C CYS A 199 6.60 1.85 13.64
N ALA A 200 6.81 2.99 14.31
CA ALA A 200 8.00 3.22 15.12
C ALA A 200 8.18 2.18 16.24
N SER A 201 7.10 1.85 16.95
CA SER A 201 7.16 0.86 18.03
C SER A 201 7.40 -0.58 17.52
N TYR A 202 6.99 -0.92 16.31
CA TYR A 202 7.26 -2.23 15.71
C TYR A 202 8.74 -2.42 15.39
N GLY A 203 9.40 -1.40 14.82
CA GLY A 203 10.84 -1.43 14.53
C GLY A 203 11.71 -1.54 15.77
N ALA A 204 11.31 -0.88 16.86
CA ALA A 204 12.04 -0.92 18.13
C ALA A 204 12.00 -2.29 18.84
N GLN A 205 11.00 -3.13 18.57
CA GLN A 205 10.86 -4.47 19.18
C GLN A 205 11.63 -5.56 18.41
N ASN A 206 12.05 -5.29 17.18
CA ASN A 206 12.73 -6.26 16.30
C ASN A 206 14.24 -5.95 16.12
N GLN A 207 14.79 -5.00 16.90
CA GLN A 207 16.22 -4.71 17.03
C GLN A 207 16.80 -5.32 18.31
#